data_46fda3db057db2a71c62517e7edd3bde
#
_entry.id   46fda3db057db2a71c62517e7edd3bde
#
_cell.length_a   1.000
_cell.length_b   1.000
_cell.length_c   1.000
_cell.angle_alpha   90.00
_cell.angle_beta   90.00
_cell.angle_gamma   90.00
#
_symmetry.space_group_name_H-M   'P 1'
#
loop_
_entity.id
_entity.type
_entity.pdbx_description
1 polymer ?
#
loop_
_entity_poly.entity_id
_entity_poly.type
_entity_poly.pdbx_seq_one_letter_code
_entity_poly.pdbx_strand_id
1 'polypeptide(L)'
;MSKYIPGNQKHLTLNDRIYIENELSKGATFKDIAAFLCKDPTTISKEVKSRRLSDWYHKGTFYNAKNFCVHRYHCKKTNACGKIMLCGIKCTSCPTCNQTCKDFEKERCCRLDKAPYVCNGCPMKINHCTIAHKYRYDARFADRKYRELLSSSRAGINMTRHQLHQKDQIVTPLIAQRQSPYQILINHPELDMSVRSMYTYIDKGLFTARNVDLKRQAKFKPRKCHKTQIKDREVFTNRTYADFCSLELNSYVQMDTVKS
;
A
#
# COMPACT_ATOMS: atom_id res chain seq x y z
N MET A 1 19.16 0.02 -18.56
CA MET A 1 18.46 -0.70 -17.47
C MET A 1 19.47 -0.92 -16.35
N SER A 2 19.20 -0.41 -15.13
CA SER A 2 20.07 -0.68 -13.99
C SER A 2 19.96 -2.15 -13.60
N LYS A 3 21.11 -2.84 -13.42
CA LYS A 3 21.13 -4.22 -12.94
C LYS A 3 20.52 -4.27 -11.54
N TYR A 4 19.51 -5.13 -11.37
CA TYR A 4 18.99 -5.46 -10.04
C TYR A 4 20.08 -6.14 -9.23
N ILE A 5 20.40 -5.58 -8.06
CA ILE A 5 21.37 -6.16 -7.12
C ILE A 5 20.58 -6.61 -5.87
N PRO A 6 20.45 -7.93 -5.63
CA PRO A 6 19.76 -8.44 -4.45
C PRO A 6 20.44 -7.96 -3.16
N GLY A 7 19.63 -7.65 -2.14
CA GLY A 7 20.11 -7.41 -0.79
C GLY A 7 20.84 -6.10 -0.52
N ASN A 8 20.99 -5.21 -1.51
CA ASN A 8 21.62 -3.90 -1.31
C ASN A 8 20.71 -2.89 -0.60
N GLN A 9 19.44 -3.20 -0.40
CA GLN A 9 18.45 -2.34 0.24
C GLN A 9 18.19 -2.78 1.69
N LYS A 10 18.03 -1.81 2.60
CA LYS A 10 17.68 -2.08 4.00
C LYS A 10 16.33 -2.82 4.13
N HIS A 11 15.35 -2.43 3.34
CA HIS A 11 14.02 -3.02 3.30
C HIS A 11 13.79 -3.81 2.01
N LEU A 12 12.85 -4.75 2.04
CA LEU A 12 12.47 -5.49 0.85
C LEU A 12 11.80 -4.57 -0.17
N THR A 13 12.28 -4.62 -1.40
CA THR A 13 11.70 -3.91 -2.54
C THR A 13 10.57 -4.72 -3.18
N LEU A 14 9.84 -4.13 -4.12
CA LEU A 14 8.84 -4.86 -4.90
C LEU A 14 9.49 -6.01 -5.71
N ASN A 15 10.70 -5.80 -6.24
CA ASN A 15 11.42 -6.83 -6.98
C ASN A 15 11.81 -8.01 -6.08
N ASP A 16 12.25 -7.74 -4.85
CA ASP A 16 12.53 -8.79 -3.87
C ASP A 16 11.26 -9.60 -3.56
N ARG A 17 10.11 -8.93 -3.43
CA ARG A 17 8.81 -9.57 -3.19
C ARG A 17 8.35 -10.44 -4.37
N ILE A 18 8.56 -9.96 -5.60
CA ILE A 18 8.28 -10.74 -6.82
C ILE A 18 9.17 -11.99 -6.86
N TYR A 19 10.43 -11.85 -6.51
CA TYR A 19 11.33 -13.00 -6.42
C TYR A 19 10.84 -14.00 -5.36
N ILE A 20 10.48 -13.53 -4.16
CA ILE A 20 9.92 -14.38 -3.10
C ILE A 20 8.67 -15.12 -3.60
N GLU A 21 7.73 -14.44 -4.26
CA GLU A 21 6.52 -15.06 -4.80
C GLU A 21 6.83 -16.16 -5.81
N ASN A 22 7.74 -15.90 -6.73
CA ASN A 22 8.13 -16.86 -7.77
C ASN A 22 8.82 -18.09 -7.17
N GLU A 23 9.74 -17.90 -6.25
CA GLU A 23 10.46 -19.01 -5.62
C GLU A 23 9.56 -19.83 -4.70
N LEU A 24 8.65 -19.21 -3.96
CA LEU A 24 7.61 -19.90 -3.21
C LEU A 24 6.71 -20.76 -4.10
N SER A 25 6.41 -20.27 -5.31
CA SER A 25 5.59 -21.01 -6.28
C SER A 25 6.31 -22.23 -6.84
N LYS A 26 7.65 -22.22 -6.86
CA LYS A 26 8.49 -23.36 -7.19
C LYS A 26 8.71 -24.33 -6.02
N GLY A 27 8.31 -23.93 -4.80
CA GLY A 27 8.50 -24.72 -3.57
C GLY A 27 9.86 -24.52 -2.90
N ALA A 28 10.58 -23.44 -3.21
CA ALA A 28 11.87 -23.11 -2.58
C ALA A 28 11.69 -22.84 -1.07
N THR A 29 12.75 -23.14 -0.29
CA THR A 29 12.76 -22.89 1.15
C THR A 29 13.06 -21.43 1.47
N PHE A 30 12.67 -20.96 2.64
CA PHE A 30 13.04 -19.62 3.09
C PHE A 30 14.54 -19.39 3.19
N LYS A 31 15.31 -20.46 3.43
CA LYS A 31 16.77 -20.41 3.48
C LYS A 31 17.36 -20.08 2.10
N ASP A 32 16.88 -20.75 1.07
CA ASP A 32 17.35 -20.54 -0.30
C ASP A 32 16.99 -19.14 -0.81
N ILE A 33 15.75 -18.70 -0.54
CA ILE A 33 15.27 -17.36 -0.91
C ILE A 33 16.11 -16.29 -0.19
N ALA A 34 16.37 -16.48 1.09
CA ALA A 34 17.13 -15.55 1.91
C ALA A 34 18.59 -15.44 1.48
N ALA A 35 19.21 -16.57 1.10
CA ALA A 35 20.57 -16.60 0.59
C ALA A 35 20.71 -15.76 -0.68
N PHE A 36 19.78 -15.88 -1.62
CA PHE A 36 19.78 -15.07 -2.86
C PHE A 36 19.57 -13.58 -2.58
N LEU A 37 18.63 -13.24 -1.68
CA LEU A 37 18.32 -11.86 -1.36
C LEU A 37 19.31 -11.22 -0.37
N CYS A 38 20.33 -11.94 0.09
CA CYS A 38 21.25 -11.51 1.15
C CYS A 38 20.51 -11.01 2.40
N LYS A 39 19.46 -11.74 2.80
CA LYS A 39 18.62 -11.46 3.98
C LYS A 39 18.64 -12.65 4.93
N ASP A 40 18.24 -12.40 6.15
CA ASP A 40 18.03 -13.48 7.12
C ASP A 40 16.76 -14.27 6.81
N PRO A 41 16.74 -15.62 6.90
CA PRO A 41 15.56 -16.44 6.67
C PRO A 41 14.36 -16.06 7.54
N THR A 42 14.58 -15.56 8.75
CA THR A 42 13.51 -15.11 9.64
C THR A 42 12.84 -13.84 9.10
N THR A 43 13.57 -13.00 8.36
CA THR A 43 13.00 -11.82 7.68
C THR A 43 12.02 -12.25 6.59
N ILE A 44 12.40 -13.24 5.77
CA ILE A 44 11.52 -13.79 4.73
C ILE A 44 10.29 -14.46 5.36
N SER A 45 10.51 -15.25 6.41
CA SER A 45 9.43 -15.91 7.16
C SER A 45 8.42 -14.91 7.72
N LYS A 46 8.90 -13.84 8.37
CA LYS A 46 8.05 -12.76 8.91
C LYS A 46 7.30 -12.02 7.81
N GLU A 47 7.98 -11.70 6.70
CA GLU A 47 7.37 -11.03 5.55
C GLU A 47 6.21 -11.87 4.99
N VAL A 48 6.45 -13.14 4.69
CA VAL A 48 5.43 -14.04 4.12
C VAL A 48 4.28 -14.24 5.10
N LYS A 49 4.57 -14.52 6.37
CA LYS A 49 3.54 -14.77 7.38
C LYS A 49 2.66 -13.57 7.67
N SER A 50 3.24 -12.36 7.72
CA SER A 50 2.52 -11.13 8.06
C SER A 50 1.74 -10.53 6.87
N ARG A 51 2.19 -10.79 5.64
CA ARG A 51 1.63 -10.18 4.42
C ARG A 51 0.98 -11.17 3.47
N ARG A 52 0.73 -12.41 3.93
CA ARG A 52 -0.05 -13.36 3.15
C ARG A 52 -1.48 -12.86 2.97
N LEU A 53 -2.02 -13.04 1.79
CA LEU A 53 -3.41 -12.77 1.47
C LEU A 53 -4.26 -13.94 1.97
N SER A 54 -5.17 -13.67 2.89
CA SER A 54 -6.17 -14.65 3.35
C SER A 54 -7.36 -14.70 2.41
N ASP A 55 -8.03 -15.84 2.39
CA ASP A 55 -9.27 -16.04 1.61
C ASP A 55 -9.08 -15.85 0.10
N TRP A 56 -7.85 -16.12 -0.37
CA TRP A 56 -7.58 -16.15 -1.79
C TRP A 56 -8.25 -17.36 -2.42
N TYR A 57 -9.21 -17.09 -3.31
CA TYR A 57 -9.93 -18.10 -4.06
C TYR A 57 -9.45 -18.11 -5.51
N HIS A 58 -9.07 -19.28 -6.00
CA HIS A 58 -8.95 -19.48 -7.44
C HIS A 58 -10.37 -19.62 -8.03
N LYS A 59 -10.60 -19.04 -9.22
CA LYS A 59 -11.84 -19.28 -9.98
C LYS A 59 -11.92 -20.76 -10.36
N GLY A 60 -12.56 -21.59 -9.53
CA GLY A 60 -12.66 -23.03 -9.71
C GLY A 60 -13.69 -23.65 -8.78
N THR A 61 -13.76 -24.99 -8.74
CA THR A 61 -14.79 -25.80 -8.11
C THR A 61 -15.09 -25.50 -6.63
N PHE A 62 -14.12 -24.96 -5.87
CA PHE A 62 -14.29 -24.59 -4.47
C PHE A 62 -14.53 -23.10 -4.25
N TYR A 63 -14.77 -22.39 -5.32
CA TYR A 63 -14.92 -20.94 -5.32
C TYR A 63 -16.08 -20.43 -4.44
N ASN A 64 -17.11 -21.26 -4.28
CA ASN A 64 -18.34 -20.93 -3.55
C ASN A 64 -18.44 -21.56 -2.16
N ALA A 65 -17.37 -22.12 -1.60
CA ALA A 65 -17.42 -22.63 -0.24
C ALA A 65 -17.64 -21.48 0.74
N LYS A 66 -18.88 -21.26 1.12
CA LYS A 66 -19.29 -20.23 2.07
C LYS A 66 -19.14 -20.68 3.52
N ASN A 67 -19.18 -21.97 3.77
CA ASN A 67 -19.05 -22.57 5.09
C ASN A 67 -17.63 -23.13 5.28
N PHE A 68 -16.94 -22.66 6.32
CA PHE A 68 -15.57 -23.05 6.66
C PHE A 68 -15.49 -24.05 7.82
N CYS A 69 -16.61 -24.71 8.17
CA CYS A 69 -16.66 -25.70 9.23
C CYS A 69 -16.03 -27.03 8.79
N VAL A 70 -15.23 -27.67 9.67
CA VAL A 70 -14.67 -29.01 9.47
C VAL A 70 -15.79 -30.01 9.18
N HIS A 71 -16.90 -29.88 9.90
CA HIS A 71 -18.04 -30.82 9.83
C HIS A 71 -18.96 -30.58 8.64
N ARG A 72 -18.74 -29.62 7.77
CA ARG A 72 -19.68 -29.19 6.71
C ARG A 72 -20.19 -30.30 5.81
N TYR A 73 -19.37 -31.31 5.52
CA TYR A 73 -19.76 -32.42 4.63
C TYR A 73 -20.61 -33.49 5.31
N HIS A 74 -20.51 -33.60 6.61
CA HIS A 74 -21.21 -34.64 7.40
C HIS A 74 -22.26 -34.05 8.35
N CYS A 75 -22.39 -32.75 8.40
CA CYS A 75 -23.32 -32.06 9.28
C CYS A 75 -24.76 -32.28 8.83
N LYS A 76 -25.57 -32.86 9.72
CA LYS A 76 -27.01 -33.11 9.53
C LYS A 76 -27.87 -32.00 10.17
N LYS A 77 -27.27 -30.98 10.78
CA LYS A 77 -28.00 -29.91 11.45
C LYS A 77 -28.71 -29.03 10.43
N THR A 78 -29.99 -28.74 10.75
CA THR A 78 -30.82 -27.77 10.03
C THR A 78 -31.13 -26.61 10.95
N ASN A 79 -31.33 -25.43 10.37
CA ASN A 79 -31.69 -24.21 11.11
C ASN A 79 -30.82 -23.87 12.33
N ALA A 80 -29.50 -24.14 12.25
CA ALA A 80 -28.58 -23.84 13.34
C ALA A 80 -28.49 -22.32 13.67
N CYS A 81 -28.96 -21.46 12.78
CA CYS A 81 -29.00 -20.01 12.96
C CYS A 81 -30.30 -19.51 13.60
N GLY A 82 -31.34 -20.36 13.74
CA GLY A 82 -32.61 -19.98 14.33
C GLY A 82 -33.40 -18.90 13.60
N LYS A 83 -32.95 -18.44 12.43
CA LYS A 83 -33.54 -17.31 11.71
C LYS A 83 -34.76 -17.67 10.87
N ILE A 84 -34.85 -18.91 10.43
CA ILE A 84 -35.92 -19.36 9.55
C ILE A 84 -36.38 -20.75 10.03
N MET A 85 -37.67 -20.92 10.26
CA MET A 85 -38.27 -22.18 10.76
C MET A 85 -38.05 -23.36 9.81
N LEU A 86 -37.95 -23.11 8.51
CA LEU A 86 -37.70 -24.14 7.47
C LEU A 86 -36.51 -23.68 6.62
N CYS A 87 -35.30 -24.01 7.09
CA CYS A 87 -34.09 -23.73 6.30
C CYS A 87 -33.80 -24.88 5.33
N GLY A 88 -34.13 -24.67 4.04
CA GLY A 88 -33.81 -25.63 2.96
C GLY A 88 -32.33 -25.53 2.46
N ILE A 89 -31.54 -24.64 3.01
CA ILE A 89 -30.16 -24.45 2.57
C ILE A 89 -29.23 -25.40 3.29
N LYS A 90 -28.47 -26.20 2.55
CA LYS A 90 -27.46 -27.10 3.13
C LYS A 90 -26.37 -26.25 3.83
N CYS A 91 -25.95 -26.67 5.03
CA CYS A 91 -24.89 -25.98 5.79
C CYS A 91 -23.59 -25.84 5.01
N THR A 92 -23.28 -26.71 4.09
CA THR A 92 -22.14 -26.63 3.16
C THR A 92 -22.13 -25.36 2.33
N SER A 93 -23.31 -24.78 2.06
CA SER A 93 -23.48 -23.58 1.25
C SER A 93 -23.87 -22.34 2.05
N CYS A 94 -24.02 -22.45 3.37
CA CYS A 94 -24.52 -21.40 4.24
C CYS A 94 -23.38 -20.68 5.02
N PRO A 95 -23.14 -19.39 4.79
CA PRO A 95 -22.12 -18.63 5.53
C PRO A 95 -22.54 -18.32 6.97
N THR A 96 -23.84 -18.34 7.26
CA THR A 96 -24.37 -17.95 8.59
C THR A 96 -23.91 -18.94 9.68
N CYS A 97 -23.71 -20.21 9.34
CA CYS A 97 -23.19 -21.21 10.27
C CYS A 97 -21.80 -20.87 10.83
N ASN A 98 -20.98 -20.13 10.10
CA ASN A 98 -19.64 -19.73 10.56
C ASN A 98 -19.67 -18.83 11.81
N GLN A 99 -20.79 -18.16 12.06
CA GLN A 99 -20.96 -17.21 13.16
C GLN A 99 -21.92 -17.70 14.25
N THR A 100 -22.91 -18.49 13.89
CA THR A 100 -24.03 -18.82 14.79
C THR A 100 -24.05 -20.25 15.30
N CYS A 101 -23.37 -21.18 14.61
CA CYS A 101 -23.35 -22.57 15.04
C CYS A 101 -22.44 -22.75 16.25
N LYS A 102 -22.97 -23.30 17.35
CA LYS A 102 -22.20 -23.57 18.58
C LYS A 102 -21.10 -24.62 18.38
N ASP A 103 -21.30 -25.54 17.42
CA ASP A 103 -20.32 -26.60 17.09
C ASP A 103 -19.47 -26.18 15.87
N PHE A 104 -19.38 -24.90 15.57
CA PHE A 104 -18.52 -24.42 14.48
C PHE A 104 -17.06 -24.61 14.82
N GLU A 105 -16.38 -25.43 14.05
CA GLU A 105 -14.94 -25.60 14.11
C GLU A 105 -14.33 -25.21 12.76
N LYS A 106 -13.47 -24.19 12.78
CA LYS A 106 -12.87 -23.66 11.55
C LYS A 106 -11.87 -24.65 10.97
N GLU A 107 -12.11 -25.08 9.73
CA GLU A 107 -11.17 -25.93 9.01
C GLU A 107 -9.85 -25.22 8.75
N ARG A 108 -8.73 -25.86 9.10
CA ARG A 108 -7.38 -25.35 8.91
C ARG A 108 -6.49 -26.38 8.25
N CYS A 109 -5.64 -25.95 7.34
CA CYS A 109 -4.61 -26.80 6.77
C CYS A 109 -3.40 -26.82 7.71
N CYS A 110 -3.00 -27.98 8.21
CA CYS A 110 -1.84 -28.13 9.09
C CYS A 110 -0.52 -27.65 8.45
N ARG A 111 -0.43 -27.65 7.12
CA ARG A 111 0.75 -27.10 6.39
C ARG A 111 0.88 -25.60 6.55
N LEU A 112 -0.22 -24.87 6.80
CA LEU A 112 -0.19 -23.41 6.97
C LEU A 112 0.32 -22.98 8.36
N ASP A 113 0.47 -23.91 9.29
CA ASP A 113 1.06 -23.68 10.59
C ASP A 113 2.61 -23.79 10.56
N LYS A 114 3.12 -24.43 9.51
CA LYS A 114 4.56 -24.60 9.24
C LYS A 114 4.98 -23.77 8.00
N ALA A 115 6.28 -23.49 7.88
CA ALA A 115 6.81 -22.86 6.67
C ALA A 115 6.43 -23.66 5.41
N PRO A 116 6.05 -23.03 4.33
CA PRO A 116 6.07 -21.60 4.01
C PRO A 116 4.83 -20.79 4.41
N TYR A 117 3.88 -21.28 5.21
CA TYR A 117 2.66 -20.63 5.71
C TYR A 117 1.65 -20.21 4.63
N VAL A 118 1.88 -20.56 3.38
CA VAL A 118 1.09 -20.19 2.20
C VAL A 118 0.87 -21.39 1.29
N CYS A 119 -0.09 -21.28 0.40
CA CYS A 119 -0.42 -22.31 -0.58
C CYS A 119 0.41 -22.20 -1.88
N ASN A 120 1.30 -21.20 -1.99
CA ASN A 120 2.23 -21.10 -3.12
C ASN A 120 3.11 -22.36 -3.14
N GLY A 121 3.26 -22.99 -4.32
CA GLY A 121 4.05 -24.20 -4.46
C GLY A 121 3.53 -25.43 -3.69
N CYS A 122 2.29 -25.40 -3.20
CA CYS A 122 1.72 -26.56 -2.52
C CYS A 122 1.61 -27.74 -3.50
N PRO A 123 2.11 -28.96 -3.16
CA PRO A 123 2.05 -30.13 -4.04
C PRO A 123 0.61 -30.59 -4.30
N MET A 124 -0.32 -30.32 -3.37
CA MET A 124 -1.75 -30.49 -3.64
C MET A 124 -2.17 -29.39 -4.62
N LYS A 125 -2.46 -29.76 -5.85
CA LYS A 125 -2.99 -28.80 -6.84
C LYS A 125 -4.20 -28.09 -6.23
N ILE A 126 -4.27 -26.77 -6.44
CA ILE A 126 -5.33 -25.91 -5.87
C ILE A 126 -6.73 -26.46 -6.13
N ASN A 127 -6.92 -27.07 -7.30
CA ASN A 127 -8.21 -27.68 -7.70
C ASN A 127 -8.54 -28.97 -6.95
N HIS A 128 -7.57 -29.65 -6.35
CA HIS A 128 -7.76 -30.91 -5.59
C HIS A 128 -7.78 -30.68 -4.08
N CYS A 129 -7.45 -29.48 -3.62
CA CYS A 129 -7.45 -29.15 -2.21
C CYS A 129 -8.87 -28.88 -1.71
N THR A 130 -9.36 -29.69 -0.79
CA THR A 130 -10.69 -29.58 -0.19
C THR A 130 -10.81 -28.45 0.84
N ILE A 131 -9.69 -27.95 1.33
CA ILE A 131 -9.65 -26.86 2.31
C ILE A 131 -10.19 -25.57 1.69
N ALA A 132 -11.27 -25.05 2.26
CA ALA A 132 -11.89 -23.83 1.76
C ALA A 132 -11.06 -22.57 2.02
N HIS A 133 -10.39 -22.49 3.18
CA HIS A 133 -9.60 -21.33 3.58
C HIS A 133 -8.15 -21.49 3.15
N LYS A 134 -7.72 -20.63 2.23
CA LYS A 134 -6.39 -20.66 1.60
C LYS A 134 -5.64 -19.37 1.84
N TYR A 135 -4.32 -19.47 1.89
CA TYR A 135 -3.43 -18.30 1.96
C TYR A 135 -2.50 -18.27 0.75
N ARG A 136 -2.30 -17.11 0.20
CA ARG A 136 -1.33 -16.88 -0.87
C ARG A 136 -0.43 -15.72 -0.51
N TYR A 137 0.85 -15.83 -0.84
CA TYR A 137 1.73 -14.69 -0.90
C TYR A 137 1.64 -14.07 -2.30
N ASP A 138 1.30 -12.81 -2.38
CA ASP A 138 1.25 -11.99 -3.59
C ASP A 138 2.13 -10.76 -3.38
N ALA A 139 3.11 -10.59 -4.25
CA ALA A 139 4.14 -9.57 -4.13
C ALA A 139 3.57 -8.14 -4.16
N ARG A 140 2.60 -7.89 -5.06
CA ARG A 140 1.99 -6.57 -5.20
C ARG A 140 1.10 -6.22 -4.02
N PHE A 141 0.37 -7.20 -3.52
CA PHE A 141 -0.44 -7.04 -2.30
C PHE A 141 0.45 -6.77 -1.09
N ALA A 142 1.54 -7.54 -0.93
CA ALA A 142 2.49 -7.38 0.15
C ALA A 142 3.18 -6.00 0.12
N ASP A 143 3.55 -5.51 -1.08
CA ASP A 143 4.15 -4.19 -1.26
C ASP A 143 3.16 -3.06 -0.93
N ARG A 144 1.92 -3.19 -1.38
CA ARG A 144 0.86 -2.23 -1.03
C ARG A 144 0.64 -2.16 0.48
N LYS A 145 0.54 -3.32 1.15
CA LYS A 145 0.40 -3.38 2.62
C LYS A 145 1.60 -2.79 3.35
N TYR A 146 2.79 -3.00 2.83
CA TYR A 146 4.00 -2.37 3.39
C TYR A 146 3.96 -0.85 3.25
N ARG A 147 3.57 -0.32 2.08
CA ARG A 147 3.44 1.13 1.86
C ARG A 147 2.34 1.75 2.71
N GLU A 148 1.20 1.06 2.86
CA GLU A 148 0.13 1.48 3.76
C GLU A 148 0.64 1.59 5.20
N LEU A 149 1.40 0.58 5.67
CA LEU A 149 2.00 0.59 7.00
C LEU A 149 2.99 1.75 7.18
N LEU A 150 3.87 1.98 6.19
CA LEU A 150 4.80 3.11 6.22
C LEU A 150 4.08 4.46 6.26
N SER A 151 3.02 4.61 5.47
CA SER A 151 2.22 5.83 5.45
C SER A 151 1.49 6.04 6.77
N SER A 152 0.85 5.01 7.30
CA SER A 152 0.10 5.08 8.56
C SER A 152 1.01 5.31 9.78
N SER A 153 2.20 4.67 9.80
CA SER A 153 3.16 4.86 10.89
C SER A 153 3.79 6.27 10.92
N ARG A 154 3.79 6.95 9.78
CA ARG A 154 4.25 8.34 9.65
C ARG A 154 3.10 9.35 9.72
N ALA A 155 1.87 8.89 9.77
CA ALA A 155 0.71 9.76 9.93
C ALA A 155 0.61 10.23 11.38
N GLY A 156 0.11 11.46 11.54
CA GLY A 156 -0.05 12.04 12.87
C GLY A 156 1.11 12.96 13.28
N ILE A 157 1.23 13.16 14.56
CA ILE A 157 2.20 14.04 15.20
C ILE A 157 3.05 13.25 16.18
N ASN A 158 4.35 13.57 16.25
CA ASN A 158 5.26 12.91 17.18
C ASN A 158 5.23 13.60 18.56
N MET A 159 4.02 13.78 19.12
CA MET A 159 3.85 14.31 20.47
C MET A 159 2.51 13.88 21.07
N THR A 160 2.42 13.93 22.40
CA THR A 160 1.18 13.66 23.14
C THR A 160 0.19 14.83 23.01
N ARG A 161 -1.10 14.58 23.29
CA ARG A 161 -2.13 15.64 23.32
C ARG A 161 -1.80 16.73 24.35
N HIS A 162 -1.24 16.34 25.48
CA HIS A 162 -0.83 17.28 26.52
C HIS A 162 0.29 18.23 26.04
N GLN A 163 1.33 17.67 25.42
CA GLN A 163 2.41 18.46 24.85
C GLN A 163 1.90 19.39 23.73
N LEU A 164 0.98 18.92 22.91
CA LEU A 164 0.39 19.73 21.85
C LEU A 164 -0.39 20.91 22.46
N HIS A 165 -1.18 20.66 23.51
CA HIS A 165 -1.93 21.71 24.20
C HIS A 165 -1.01 22.74 24.86
N GLN A 166 0.07 22.31 25.51
CA GLN A 166 1.07 23.23 26.07
C GLN A 166 1.69 24.14 24.99
N LYS A 167 2.05 23.56 23.83
CA LYS A 167 2.57 24.34 22.71
C LYS A 167 1.55 25.28 22.10
N ASP A 168 0.28 24.86 22.03
CA ASP A 168 -0.82 25.68 21.53
C ASP A 168 -1.06 26.90 22.39
N GLN A 169 -0.94 26.78 23.72
CA GLN A 169 -1.06 27.90 24.66
C GLN A 169 0.01 28.99 24.42
N ILE A 170 1.17 28.64 23.88
CA ILE A 170 2.22 29.60 23.54
C ILE A 170 2.00 30.12 22.11
N VAL A 171 1.78 29.21 21.15
CA VAL A 171 1.77 29.54 19.72
C VAL A 171 0.56 30.38 19.32
N THR A 172 -0.64 30.02 19.78
CA THR A 172 -1.89 30.67 19.35
C THR A 172 -1.96 32.15 19.73
N PRO A 173 -1.62 32.61 20.95
CA PRO A 173 -1.60 34.03 21.28
C PRO A 173 -0.58 34.82 20.46
N LEU A 174 0.60 34.25 20.20
CA LEU A 174 1.66 34.91 19.44
C LEU A 174 1.29 35.07 17.96
N ILE A 175 0.61 34.11 17.38
CA ILE A 175 0.04 34.22 16.03
C ILE A 175 -1.03 35.30 15.98
N ALA A 176 -1.89 35.40 16.99
CA ALA A 176 -2.91 36.46 17.09
C ALA A 176 -2.26 37.84 17.14
N GLN A 177 -1.08 37.98 17.76
CA GLN A 177 -0.26 39.16 17.75
C GLN A 177 0.47 39.44 16.41
N ARG A 178 0.15 38.68 15.37
CA ARG A 178 0.76 38.81 14.03
C ARG A 178 2.23 38.41 13.95
N GLN A 179 2.75 37.65 14.92
CA GLN A 179 4.10 37.09 14.80
C GLN A 179 4.14 35.98 13.76
N SER A 180 5.24 35.89 13.02
CA SER A 180 5.42 34.80 12.07
C SER A 180 5.84 33.50 12.79
N PRO A 181 5.49 32.30 12.27
CA PRO A 181 5.98 31.04 12.83
C PRO A 181 7.49 30.96 13.01
N TYR A 182 8.24 31.59 12.12
CA TYR A 182 9.70 31.69 12.23
C TYR A 182 10.16 32.51 13.45
N GLN A 183 9.56 33.68 13.66
CA GLN A 183 9.86 34.52 14.82
C GLN A 183 9.49 33.85 16.13
N ILE A 184 8.35 33.18 16.18
CA ILE A 184 7.91 32.44 17.37
C ILE A 184 8.94 31.38 17.75
N LEU A 185 9.45 30.61 16.78
CA LEU A 185 10.41 29.55 17.07
C LEU A 185 11.79 30.05 17.48
N ILE A 186 12.21 31.21 16.99
CA ILE A 186 13.45 31.84 17.44
C ILE A 186 13.35 32.32 18.88
N ASN A 187 12.22 32.93 19.25
CA ASN A 187 12.00 33.48 20.57
C ASN A 187 11.63 32.39 21.61
N HIS A 188 11.13 31.26 21.17
CA HIS A 188 10.64 30.16 22.00
C HIS A 188 11.30 28.82 21.59
N PRO A 189 12.60 28.63 21.87
CA PRO A 189 13.31 27.39 21.56
C PRO A 189 12.75 26.18 22.30
N GLU A 190 12.05 26.39 23.42
CA GLU A 190 11.38 25.35 24.21
C GLU A 190 10.27 24.62 23.42
N LEU A 191 9.79 25.20 22.32
CA LEU A 191 8.80 24.55 21.45
C LEU A 191 9.37 23.32 20.72
N ASP A 192 10.68 23.23 20.57
CA ASP A 192 11.39 22.10 19.95
C ASP A 192 10.66 21.54 18.72
N MET A 193 10.49 22.37 17.72
CA MET A 193 9.86 21.99 16.46
C MET A 193 10.42 22.80 15.27
N SER A 194 10.32 22.24 14.08
CA SER A 194 10.71 22.96 12.88
C SER A 194 9.61 23.93 12.40
N VAL A 195 10.03 24.98 11.69
CA VAL A 195 9.09 25.94 11.05
C VAL A 195 8.08 25.21 10.15
N ARG A 196 8.55 24.20 9.41
CA ARG A 196 7.70 23.38 8.55
C ARG A 196 6.66 22.59 9.35
N SER A 197 7.05 22.03 10.49
CA SER A 197 6.12 21.31 11.38
C SER A 197 5.05 22.23 11.91
N MET A 198 5.41 23.46 12.31
CA MET A 198 4.45 24.45 12.80
C MET A 198 3.40 24.80 11.73
N TYR A 199 3.83 25.11 10.50
CA TYR A 199 2.89 25.35 9.39
C TYR A 199 2.01 24.13 9.13
N THR A 200 2.58 22.92 9.14
CA THR A 200 1.81 21.68 8.93
C THR A 200 0.77 21.47 10.02
N TYR A 201 1.07 21.83 11.27
CA TYR A 201 0.13 21.65 12.39
C TYR A 201 -0.98 22.69 12.34
N ILE A 202 -0.69 23.93 11.93
CA ILE A 202 -1.68 24.97 11.67
C ILE A 202 -2.62 24.55 10.53
N ASP A 203 -2.04 24.07 9.40
CA ASP A 203 -2.82 23.60 8.23
C ASP A 203 -3.74 22.44 8.57
N LYS A 204 -3.27 21.49 9.37
CA LYS A 204 -4.06 20.36 9.84
C LYS A 204 -5.04 20.72 10.93
N GLY A 205 -5.05 21.95 11.40
CA GLY A 205 -5.93 22.41 12.48
C GLY A 205 -5.67 21.74 13.82
N LEU A 206 -4.42 21.39 14.10
CA LEU A 206 -4.01 20.80 15.37
C LEU A 206 -3.81 21.85 16.46
N PHE A 207 -3.42 23.08 16.07
CA PHE A 207 -3.48 24.25 16.94
C PHE A 207 -4.83 24.94 16.82
N THR A 208 -5.16 25.75 17.82
CA THR A 208 -6.33 26.61 17.79
C THR A 208 -6.21 27.67 16.71
N ALA A 209 -4.99 28.24 16.53
CA ALA A 209 -4.66 29.13 15.43
C ALA A 209 -4.84 28.43 14.06
N ARG A 210 -5.38 29.16 13.10
CA ARG A 210 -5.68 28.70 11.74
C ARG A 210 -4.84 29.45 10.71
N ASN A 211 -4.80 28.93 9.49
CA ASN A 211 -4.12 29.59 8.36
C ASN A 211 -4.59 31.04 8.11
N VAL A 212 -5.83 31.35 8.45
CA VAL A 212 -6.41 32.69 8.33
C VAL A 212 -5.71 33.68 9.26
N ASP A 213 -5.24 33.22 10.41
CA ASP A 213 -4.61 34.03 11.44
C ASP A 213 -3.16 34.38 11.10
N LEU A 214 -2.57 33.69 10.14
CA LEU A 214 -1.19 33.94 9.71
C LEU A 214 -1.06 35.28 8.96
N LYS A 215 0.04 36.00 9.19
CA LYS A 215 0.37 37.28 8.55
C LYS A 215 0.41 37.19 7.02
N ARG A 216 0.84 36.05 6.48
CA ARG A 216 0.86 35.77 5.04
C ARG A 216 0.21 34.41 4.80
N GLN A 217 -0.93 34.42 4.15
CA GLN A 217 -1.55 33.20 3.61
C GLN A 217 -0.89 32.88 2.28
N ALA A 218 -0.03 31.87 2.25
CA ALA A 218 0.45 31.36 0.99
C ALA A 218 -0.63 30.45 0.38
N LYS A 219 -1.44 30.97 -0.52
CA LYS A 219 -2.29 30.13 -1.37
C LYS A 219 -1.41 29.44 -2.41
N PHE A 220 -0.87 28.28 -2.08
CA PHE A 220 -0.21 27.46 -3.07
C PHE A 220 -1.26 26.82 -3.96
N LYS A 221 -1.44 27.37 -5.17
CA LYS A 221 -2.05 26.56 -6.23
C LYS A 221 -1.08 25.40 -6.49
N PRO A 222 -1.53 24.15 -6.34
CA PRO A 222 -0.68 23.01 -6.72
C PRO A 222 -0.28 23.25 -8.18
N ARG A 223 1.02 23.35 -8.45
CA ARG A 223 1.51 23.36 -9.82
C ARG A 223 1.03 22.08 -10.46
N LYS A 224 0.11 22.19 -11.42
CA LYS A 224 -0.18 21.09 -12.32
C LYS A 224 1.14 20.77 -13.01
N CYS A 225 1.78 19.68 -12.64
CA CYS A 225 2.85 19.13 -13.45
C CYS A 225 2.20 18.79 -14.80
N HIS A 226 2.35 19.66 -15.77
CA HIS A 226 2.12 19.27 -17.14
C HIS A 226 3.11 18.15 -17.40
N LYS A 227 2.62 16.94 -17.57
CA LYS A 227 3.41 15.87 -18.12
C LYS A 227 3.88 16.38 -19.46
N THR A 228 5.14 16.77 -19.55
CA THR A 228 5.77 17.05 -20.84
C THR A 228 5.63 15.78 -21.64
N GLN A 229 4.77 15.79 -22.64
CA GLN A 229 4.75 14.70 -23.61
C GLN A 229 6.15 14.63 -24.17
N ILE A 230 6.80 13.51 -23.99
CA ILE A 230 8.09 13.22 -24.60
C ILE A 230 7.77 13.21 -26.10
N LYS A 231 8.05 14.32 -26.77
CA LYS A 231 7.94 14.41 -28.22
C LYS A 231 9.02 13.50 -28.79
N ASP A 232 8.61 12.61 -29.65
CA ASP A 232 9.55 11.77 -30.38
C ASP A 232 10.52 12.68 -31.14
N ARG A 233 11.81 12.61 -30.81
CA ARG A 233 12.82 13.45 -31.42
C ARG A 233 13.04 13.12 -32.90
N GLU A 234 12.71 11.92 -33.31
CA GLU A 234 12.80 11.48 -34.71
C GLU A 234 11.92 12.32 -35.62
N VAL A 235 10.77 12.82 -35.12
CA VAL A 235 9.85 13.70 -35.88
C VAL A 235 10.52 15.05 -36.21
N PHE A 236 11.56 15.46 -35.49
CA PHE A 236 12.27 16.72 -35.67
C PHE A 236 13.61 16.55 -36.42
N THR A 237 13.93 15.34 -36.86
CA THR A 237 15.13 15.08 -37.67
C THR A 237 15.02 15.86 -39.00
N ASN A 238 16.08 16.54 -39.41
CA ASN A 238 16.14 17.39 -40.61
C ASN A 238 15.13 18.57 -40.62
N ARG A 239 14.73 19.07 -39.46
CA ARG A 239 13.80 20.20 -39.29
C ARG A 239 14.39 21.32 -38.46
N THR A 240 15.69 21.40 -38.34
CA THR A 240 16.34 22.50 -37.67
C THR A 240 16.58 23.67 -38.65
N TYR A 241 16.78 24.88 -38.11
CA TYR A 241 17.12 26.02 -38.94
C TYR A 241 18.44 25.83 -39.74
N ALA A 242 19.37 25.10 -39.17
CA ALA A 242 20.62 24.73 -39.87
C ALA A 242 20.33 23.80 -41.05
N ASP A 243 19.43 22.81 -40.90
CA ASP A 243 19.02 21.96 -42.00
C ASP A 243 18.32 22.74 -43.10
N PHE A 244 17.50 23.73 -42.74
CA PHE A 244 16.83 24.62 -43.68
C PHE A 244 17.84 25.45 -44.47
N CYS A 245 18.84 26.05 -43.83
CA CYS A 245 19.89 26.82 -44.47
C CYS A 245 20.74 25.98 -45.44
N SER A 246 20.89 24.68 -45.16
CA SER A 246 21.64 23.77 -46.06
C SER A 246 20.93 23.43 -47.39
N LEU A 247 19.65 23.78 -47.51
CA LEU A 247 18.85 23.52 -48.73
C LEU A 247 19.13 24.50 -49.90
N GLU A 248 19.94 25.55 -49.68
CA GLU A 248 20.33 26.58 -50.72
C GLU A 248 19.18 27.01 -51.65
N LEU A 249 17.98 27.26 -51.06
CA LEU A 249 16.80 27.63 -51.79
C LEU A 249 16.89 29.07 -52.36
N ASN A 250 16.66 29.23 -53.67
CA ASN A 250 16.69 30.56 -54.33
C ASN A 250 15.54 31.47 -53.92
N SER A 251 14.40 30.89 -53.50
CA SER A 251 13.24 31.59 -52.95
C SER A 251 12.45 30.72 -52.01
N TYR A 252 11.88 31.28 -50.95
CA TYR A 252 10.99 30.56 -50.02
C TYR A 252 9.93 31.50 -49.46
N VAL A 253 8.79 30.95 -49.04
CA VAL A 253 7.73 31.67 -48.36
C VAL A 253 7.64 31.13 -46.94
N GLN A 254 7.80 32.02 -45.95
CA GLN A 254 7.64 31.67 -44.54
C GLN A 254 6.18 31.92 -44.14
N MET A 255 5.51 30.88 -43.64
CA MET A 255 4.17 31.01 -43.09
C MET A 255 4.22 30.73 -41.61
N ASP A 256 3.73 31.63 -40.79
CA ASP A 256 3.59 31.47 -39.37
C ASP A 256 2.11 31.35 -39.00
N THR A 257 1.77 30.36 -38.17
CA THR A 257 0.41 30.18 -37.66
C THR A 257 0.29 30.79 -36.29
N VAL A 258 -0.33 31.96 -36.21
CA VAL A 258 -0.69 32.57 -34.92
C VAL A 258 -1.96 31.90 -34.43
N LYS A 259 -1.84 31.20 -33.28
CA LYS A 259 -3.03 30.74 -32.55
C LYS A 259 -3.59 31.91 -31.76
N SER A 260 -4.76 32.37 -32.14
CA SER A 260 -5.60 33.27 -31.35
C SER A 260 -6.09 32.61 -30.06
#